data_92a53b640e91192811777117b39e45ab
#
_entry.id   92a53b640e91192811777117b39e45ab
#
_cell.length_a   1.000
_cell.length_b   1.000
_cell.length_c   1.000
_cell.angle_alpha   90.00
_cell.angle_beta   90.00
_cell.angle_gamma   90.00
#
_symmetry.space_group_name_H-M   'P 1'
#
loop_
_entity.id
_entity.type
_entity.pdbx_description
1 polymer ?
#
loop_
_entity_poly.entity_id
_entity_poly.type
_entity_poly.pdbx_seq_one_letter_code
_entity_poly.pdbx_strand_id
1 'polypeptide(L)'
;MPRTKLPIIAIRRATSKDLKDIMSLARKLWDYHIPLDPLWRSGQQMRKHDRQWYRTKLRSKNFRVYVAEHKGKIIGFFSGQIRPSSRALRYRYQGFINQAYVKPAYQGLGIGKQLLDECITWFKSRKLDFVELHVDSRNIPGHHAWSKLGFKEYLKRMRRKI
;
A
#
# COMPACT_ATOMS: atom_id res chain seq x y z
N MET A 1 14.73 32.11 10.55
CA MET A 1 13.75 31.08 10.95
C MET A 1 14.48 29.78 11.12
N PRO A 2 14.33 29.06 12.24
CA PRO A 2 14.99 27.78 12.41
C PRO A 2 14.43 26.80 11.37
N ARG A 3 15.29 26.20 10.54
CA ARG A 3 14.92 25.07 9.68
C ARG A 3 14.46 23.93 10.60
N THR A 4 13.17 23.65 10.64
CA THR A 4 12.64 22.49 11.35
C THR A 4 13.34 21.26 10.78
N LYS A 5 14.20 20.62 11.56
CA LYS A 5 14.86 19.36 11.15
C LYS A 5 13.76 18.36 10.78
N LEU A 6 13.80 17.88 9.55
CA LEU A 6 12.90 16.81 9.12
C LEU A 6 13.06 15.63 10.08
N PRO A 7 11.96 14.97 10.45
CA PRO A 7 12.02 13.83 11.35
C PRO A 7 12.86 12.70 10.73
N ILE A 8 13.72 12.08 11.53
CA ILE A 8 14.45 10.88 11.11
C ILE A 8 13.43 9.74 11.05
N ILE A 9 13.21 9.23 9.85
CA ILE A 9 12.26 8.15 9.56
C ILE A 9 13.04 6.97 8.99
N ALA A 10 12.92 5.81 9.63
CA ALA A 10 13.49 4.58 9.13
C ALA A 10 12.49 3.85 8.22
N ILE A 11 12.91 3.52 7.01
CA ILE A 11 12.15 2.64 6.11
C ILE A 11 12.80 1.27 6.17
N ARG A 12 12.00 0.24 6.44
CA ARG A 12 12.48 -1.13 6.56
C ARG A 12 11.41 -2.16 6.22
N ARG A 13 11.83 -3.38 5.94
CA ARG A 13 10.91 -4.51 5.82
C ARG A 13 10.23 -4.78 7.17
N ALA A 14 8.93 -5.04 7.13
CA ALA A 14 8.16 -5.40 8.31
C ALA A 14 8.51 -6.81 8.81
N THR A 15 8.39 -6.99 10.12
CA THR A 15 8.50 -8.25 10.82
C THR A 15 7.16 -8.64 11.44
N SER A 16 7.07 -9.83 12.02
CA SER A 16 5.87 -10.26 12.76
C SER A 16 5.54 -9.36 13.95
N LYS A 17 6.54 -8.67 14.52
CA LYS A 17 6.38 -7.74 15.64
C LYS A 17 5.55 -6.49 15.22
N ASP A 18 5.63 -6.11 13.96
CA ASP A 18 4.93 -4.92 13.42
C ASP A 18 3.46 -5.19 13.10
N LEU A 19 3.02 -6.45 13.15
CA LEU A 19 1.67 -6.85 12.72
C LEU A 19 0.55 -6.06 13.40
N LYS A 20 0.67 -5.80 14.69
CA LYS A 20 -0.32 -5.03 15.46
C LYS A 20 -0.49 -3.60 14.90
N ASP A 21 0.63 -2.95 14.64
CA ASP A 21 0.64 -1.57 14.13
C ASP A 21 0.18 -1.50 12.67
N ILE A 22 0.64 -2.43 11.83
CA ILE A 22 0.17 -2.56 10.43
C ILE A 22 -1.35 -2.73 10.41
N MET A 23 -1.92 -3.63 11.23
CA MET A 23 -3.36 -3.83 11.30
C MET A 23 -4.12 -2.60 11.81
N SER A 24 -3.51 -1.82 12.72
CA SER A 24 -4.09 -0.55 13.17
C SER A 24 -4.16 0.47 12.02
N LEU A 25 -3.12 0.55 11.20
CA LEU A 25 -3.09 1.44 10.04
C LEU A 25 -4.00 0.94 8.91
N ALA A 26 -4.04 -0.37 8.66
CA ALA A 26 -4.94 -0.98 7.68
C ALA A 26 -6.42 -0.69 7.99
N ARG A 27 -6.83 -0.70 9.27
CA ARG A 27 -8.19 -0.30 9.66
C ARG A 27 -8.50 1.13 9.25
N LYS A 28 -7.57 2.06 9.47
CA LYS A 28 -7.74 3.46 9.06
C LYS A 28 -7.84 3.60 7.54
N LEU A 29 -7.10 2.78 6.81
CA LEU A 29 -7.20 2.73 5.34
C LEU A 29 -8.58 2.25 4.89
N TRP A 30 -9.14 1.19 5.50
CA TRP A 30 -10.50 0.74 5.19
C TRP A 30 -11.55 1.80 5.52
N ASP A 31 -11.46 2.42 6.69
CA ASP A 31 -12.38 3.48 7.11
C ASP A 31 -12.32 4.71 6.18
N TYR A 32 -11.15 5.01 5.62
CA TYR A 32 -10.97 6.07 4.63
C TYR A 32 -11.77 5.82 3.33
N HIS A 33 -12.03 4.56 2.97
CA HIS A 33 -12.76 4.23 1.75
C HIS A 33 -14.28 4.29 1.91
N ILE A 34 -14.83 4.25 3.12
CA ILE A 34 -16.29 4.25 3.35
C ILE A 34 -16.99 5.46 2.73
N PRO A 35 -16.50 6.70 2.89
CA PRO A 35 -17.13 7.87 2.27
C PRO A 35 -17.06 7.85 0.73
N LEU A 36 -16.11 7.10 0.16
CA LEU A 36 -15.94 6.99 -1.28
C LEU A 36 -16.98 6.04 -1.90
N ASP A 37 -17.28 4.94 -1.22
CA ASP A 37 -18.27 3.96 -1.65
C ASP A 37 -18.86 3.25 -0.43
N PRO A 38 -20.17 3.38 -0.16
CA PRO A 38 -20.81 2.75 0.99
C PRO A 38 -20.81 1.21 0.95
N LEU A 39 -20.39 0.60 -0.16
CA LEU A 39 -20.19 -0.85 -0.25
C LEU A 39 -18.86 -1.32 0.32
N TRP A 40 -17.93 -0.42 0.67
CA TRP A 40 -16.72 -0.78 1.40
C TRP A 40 -17.05 -1.22 2.82
N ARG A 41 -16.36 -2.25 3.29
CA ARG A 41 -16.44 -2.66 4.69
C ARG A 41 -15.57 -1.75 5.57
N SER A 42 -16.04 -1.48 6.78
CA SER A 42 -15.26 -0.72 7.78
C SER A 42 -14.03 -1.50 8.23
N GLY A 43 -13.05 -0.79 8.78
CA GLY A 43 -11.86 -1.41 9.37
C GLY A 43 -12.20 -2.39 10.50
N GLN A 44 -13.26 -2.14 11.24
CA GLN A 44 -13.75 -3.07 12.26
C GLN A 44 -14.27 -4.38 11.64
N GLN A 45 -15.03 -4.32 10.56
CA GLN A 45 -15.53 -5.48 9.83
C GLN A 45 -14.39 -6.29 9.18
N MET A 46 -13.32 -5.61 8.75
CA MET A 46 -12.15 -6.25 8.11
C MET A 46 -11.15 -6.84 9.11
N ARG A 47 -11.24 -6.52 10.40
CA ARG A 47 -10.25 -6.87 11.44
C ARG A 47 -9.86 -8.35 11.47
N LYS A 48 -10.86 -9.25 11.46
CA LYS A 48 -10.60 -10.70 11.52
C LYS A 48 -9.96 -11.20 10.23
N HIS A 49 -10.48 -10.73 9.09
CA HIS A 49 -9.96 -11.05 7.76
C HIS A 49 -8.50 -10.59 7.62
N ASP A 50 -8.20 -9.34 7.93
CA ASP A 50 -6.85 -8.78 7.80
C ASP A 50 -5.84 -9.52 8.68
N ARG A 51 -6.19 -9.85 9.90
CA ARG A 51 -5.31 -10.60 10.80
C ARG A 51 -4.91 -11.94 10.20
N GLN A 52 -5.87 -12.72 9.69
CA GLN A 52 -5.62 -14.01 9.08
C GLN A 52 -4.81 -13.83 7.78
N TRP A 53 -5.20 -12.86 6.96
CA TRP A 53 -4.57 -12.58 5.70
C TRP A 53 -3.09 -12.18 5.86
N TYR A 54 -2.76 -11.24 6.74
CA TYR A 54 -1.39 -10.84 7.00
C TYR A 54 -0.55 -11.98 7.58
N ARG A 55 -1.08 -12.76 8.51
CA ARG A 55 -0.37 -13.93 9.07
C ARG A 55 0.04 -14.91 7.98
N THR A 56 -0.82 -15.18 7.04
CA THR A 56 -0.54 -16.09 5.91
C THR A 56 0.43 -15.43 4.92
N LYS A 57 0.17 -14.19 4.55
CA LYS A 57 0.95 -13.49 3.52
C LYS A 57 2.37 -13.15 3.94
N LEU A 58 2.62 -12.78 5.19
CA LEU A 58 3.97 -12.49 5.66
C LEU A 58 4.94 -13.68 5.57
N ARG A 59 4.42 -14.90 5.49
CA ARG A 59 5.20 -16.13 5.26
C ARG A 59 5.46 -16.40 3.78
N SER A 60 4.77 -15.72 2.88
CA SER A 60 4.91 -15.94 1.44
C SER A 60 6.16 -15.27 0.87
N LYS A 61 6.86 -15.98 -0.02
CA LYS A 61 7.98 -15.42 -0.81
C LYS A 61 7.53 -14.35 -1.80
N ASN A 62 6.24 -14.33 -2.14
CA ASN A 62 5.63 -13.44 -3.13
C ASN A 62 4.85 -12.28 -2.50
N PHE A 63 5.08 -12.02 -1.21
CA PHE A 63 4.47 -10.92 -0.49
C PHE A 63 5.47 -10.25 0.47
N ARG A 64 5.47 -8.92 0.50
CA ARG A 64 6.27 -8.15 1.45
C ARG A 64 5.49 -6.95 1.96
N VAL A 65 5.79 -6.54 3.16
CA VAL A 65 5.36 -5.27 3.74
C VAL A 65 6.60 -4.47 4.10
N TYR A 66 6.60 -3.20 3.74
CA TYR A 66 7.56 -2.21 4.17
C TYR A 66 6.88 -1.22 5.07
N VAL A 67 7.56 -0.80 6.11
CA VAL A 67 7.07 0.13 7.13
C VAL A 67 7.96 1.35 7.24
N ALA A 68 7.35 2.48 7.55
CA ALA A 68 8.01 3.70 7.96
C ALA A 68 7.90 3.83 9.47
N GLU A 69 9.04 3.95 10.15
CA GLU A 69 9.14 4.04 11.60
C GLU A 69 9.71 5.39 12.03
N HIS A 70 9.05 6.03 12.98
CA HIS A 70 9.51 7.26 13.62
C HIS A 70 9.40 7.10 15.14
N LYS A 71 10.53 7.26 15.85
CA LYS A 71 10.62 7.14 17.33
C LYS A 71 9.97 5.85 17.85
N GLY A 72 10.28 4.71 17.23
CA GLY A 72 9.77 3.39 17.60
C GLY A 72 8.29 3.14 17.28
N LYS A 73 7.63 4.02 16.52
CA LYS A 73 6.21 3.85 16.13
C LYS A 73 6.09 3.75 14.62
N ILE A 74 5.28 2.81 14.15
CA ILE A 74 4.96 2.68 12.73
C ILE A 74 3.98 3.79 12.35
N ILE A 75 4.38 4.60 11.37
CA ILE A 75 3.64 5.77 10.90
C ILE A 75 3.09 5.60 9.48
N GLY A 76 3.54 4.58 8.76
CA GLY A 76 3.07 4.24 7.44
C GLY A 76 3.50 2.85 7.03
N PHE A 77 2.82 2.28 6.05
CA PHE A 77 3.20 1.00 5.46
C PHE A 77 2.72 0.89 4.01
N PHE A 78 3.46 0.12 3.21
CA PHE A 78 3.04 -0.36 1.90
C PHE A 78 3.16 -1.88 1.88
N SER A 79 2.18 -2.56 1.28
CA SER A 79 2.25 -3.99 1.03
C SER A 79 2.27 -4.28 -0.46
N GLY A 80 3.26 -5.07 -0.87
CA GLY A 80 3.46 -5.50 -2.24
C GLY A 80 3.31 -7.02 -2.40
N GLN A 81 2.79 -7.43 -3.54
CA GLN A 81 2.60 -8.83 -3.92
C GLN A 81 3.07 -9.07 -5.34
N ILE A 82 3.71 -10.21 -5.59
CA ILE A 82 3.94 -10.74 -6.93
C ILE A 82 2.76 -11.62 -7.28
N ARG A 83 2.08 -11.32 -8.37
CA ARG A 83 0.92 -12.08 -8.83
C ARG A 83 0.97 -12.35 -10.33
N PRO A 84 0.27 -13.38 -10.83
CA PRO A 84 0.10 -13.57 -12.26
C PRO A 84 -0.58 -12.34 -12.89
N SER A 85 -0.15 -11.98 -14.09
CA SER A 85 -0.83 -10.98 -14.93
C SER A 85 -1.97 -11.62 -15.71
N SER A 86 -2.75 -10.82 -16.43
CA SER A 86 -3.70 -11.34 -17.41
C SER A 86 -3.00 -12.15 -18.49
N ARG A 87 -3.59 -13.26 -18.91
CA ARG A 87 -3.08 -14.08 -20.04
C ARG A 87 -3.02 -13.30 -21.37
N ALA A 88 -3.77 -12.21 -21.47
CA ALA A 88 -3.75 -11.33 -22.65
C ALA A 88 -2.51 -10.42 -22.69
N LEU A 89 -1.77 -10.29 -21.61
CA LEU A 89 -0.56 -9.47 -21.54
C LEU A 89 0.69 -10.30 -21.89
N ARG A 90 1.70 -9.62 -22.44
CA ARG A 90 2.95 -10.27 -22.86
C ARG A 90 3.87 -10.68 -21.70
N TYR A 91 3.59 -10.25 -20.47
CA TYR A 91 4.33 -10.60 -19.26
C TYR A 91 3.48 -11.50 -18.34
N ARG A 92 4.11 -12.50 -17.73
CA ARG A 92 3.42 -13.54 -16.95
C ARG A 92 3.14 -13.14 -15.50
N TYR A 93 4.01 -12.33 -14.93
CA TYR A 93 3.94 -11.88 -13.53
C TYR A 93 4.12 -10.39 -13.43
N GLN A 94 3.54 -9.80 -12.42
CA GLN A 94 3.64 -8.38 -12.14
C GLN A 94 3.71 -8.14 -10.63
N GLY A 95 4.29 -7.00 -10.25
CA GLY A 95 4.15 -6.46 -8.92
C GLY A 95 2.76 -5.87 -8.73
N PHE A 96 2.26 -5.92 -7.53
CA PHE A 96 0.99 -5.29 -7.17
C PHE A 96 1.06 -4.66 -5.79
N ILE A 97 0.73 -3.38 -5.68
CA ILE A 97 0.58 -2.70 -4.39
C ILE A 97 -0.83 -2.97 -3.88
N ASN A 98 -0.94 -3.73 -2.79
CA ASN A 98 -2.24 -4.12 -2.23
C ASN A 98 -2.81 -3.05 -1.31
N GLN A 99 -1.98 -2.52 -0.43
CA GLN A 99 -2.37 -1.50 0.54
C GLN A 99 -1.22 -0.51 0.72
N ALA A 100 -1.56 0.75 0.85
CA ALA A 100 -0.62 1.83 1.07
C ALA A 100 -1.25 2.87 1.99
N TYR A 101 -0.61 3.16 3.09
CA TYR A 101 -1.08 4.15 4.04
C TYR A 101 0.07 4.86 4.75
N VAL A 102 -0.03 6.18 4.84
CA VAL A 102 0.84 7.02 5.68
C VAL A 102 -0.06 7.90 6.53
N LYS A 103 0.19 7.96 7.83
CA LYS A 103 -0.57 8.82 8.75
C LYS A 103 -0.61 10.25 8.24
N PRO A 104 -1.77 10.94 8.31
CA PRO A 104 -1.93 12.31 7.77
C PRO A 104 -0.85 13.28 8.22
N ALA A 105 -0.47 13.26 9.49
CA ALA A 105 0.57 14.13 10.06
C ALA A 105 1.98 13.94 9.44
N TYR A 106 2.19 12.87 8.66
CA TYR A 106 3.45 12.52 8.03
C TYR A 106 3.39 12.53 6.49
N GLN A 107 2.25 12.90 5.93
CA GLN A 107 2.09 13.04 4.48
C GLN A 107 2.85 14.28 3.99
N GLY A 108 3.22 14.28 2.71
CA GLY A 108 4.01 15.37 2.13
C GLY A 108 5.51 15.33 2.44
N LEU A 109 5.98 14.43 3.33
CA LEU A 109 7.39 14.28 3.71
C LEU A 109 8.18 13.28 2.83
N GLY A 110 7.62 12.83 1.71
CA GLY A 110 8.27 11.86 0.80
C GLY A 110 8.27 10.41 1.28
N ILE A 111 7.59 10.08 2.40
CA ILE A 111 7.56 8.74 2.98
C ILE A 111 6.91 7.73 2.04
N GLY A 112 5.81 8.11 1.39
CA GLY A 112 5.14 7.25 0.41
C GLY A 112 6.05 6.87 -0.75
N LYS A 113 6.87 7.82 -1.24
CA LYS A 113 7.88 7.53 -2.26
C LYS A 113 8.92 6.54 -1.77
N GLN A 114 9.48 6.73 -0.59
CA GLN A 114 10.47 5.83 -0.02
C GLN A 114 9.93 4.41 0.17
N LEU A 115 8.70 4.26 0.68
CA LEU A 115 8.03 2.96 0.82
C LEU A 115 7.79 2.29 -0.53
N LEU A 116 7.40 3.06 -1.55
CA LEU A 116 7.23 2.55 -2.91
C LEU A 116 8.58 2.13 -3.52
N ASP A 117 9.64 2.91 -3.33
CA ASP A 117 10.98 2.61 -3.84
C ASP A 117 11.49 1.25 -3.31
N GLU A 118 11.22 0.93 -2.05
CA GLU A 118 11.50 -0.40 -1.49
C GLU A 118 10.71 -1.53 -2.16
N CYS A 119 9.40 -1.31 -2.40
CA CYS A 119 8.58 -2.27 -3.14
C CYS A 119 9.12 -2.47 -4.57
N ILE A 120 9.44 -1.39 -5.28
CA ILE A 120 9.96 -1.44 -6.65
C ILE A 120 11.33 -2.14 -6.68
N THR A 121 12.22 -1.83 -5.75
CA THR A 121 13.52 -2.51 -5.63
C THR A 121 13.34 -4.01 -5.48
N TRP A 122 12.40 -4.43 -4.63
CA TRP A 122 12.09 -5.85 -4.50
C TRP A 122 11.50 -6.44 -5.78
N PHE A 123 10.56 -5.77 -6.45
CA PHE A 123 9.98 -6.25 -7.71
C PHE A 123 11.05 -6.39 -8.81
N LYS A 124 11.95 -5.42 -8.93
CA LYS A 124 13.09 -5.48 -9.86
C LYS A 124 14.02 -6.66 -9.55
N SER A 125 14.29 -6.96 -8.28
CA SER A 125 15.10 -8.13 -7.89
C SER A 125 14.46 -9.45 -8.29
N ARG A 126 13.15 -9.46 -8.58
CA ARG A 126 12.39 -10.61 -9.07
C ARG A 126 12.15 -10.54 -10.57
N LYS A 127 12.86 -9.66 -11.29
CA LYS A 127 12.81 -9.46 -12.75
C LYS A 127 11.39 -9.14 -13.27
N LEU A 128 10.66 -8.30 -12.52
CA LEU A 128 9.35 -7.81 -12.93
C LEU A 128 9.51 -6.45 -13.60
N ASP A 129 8.83 -6.25 -14.73
CA ASP A 129 8.88 -5.02 -15.52
C ASP A 129 7.76 -4.05 -15.16
N PHE A 130 6.66 -4.56 -14.59
CA PHE A 130 5.46 -3.78 -14.31
C PHE A 130 4.99 -3.94 -12.87
N VAL A 131 4.47 -2.86 -12.32
CA VAL A 131 3.76 -2.81 -11.06
C VAL A 131 2.42 -2.13 -11.25
N GLU A 132 1.37 -2.71 -10.65
CA GLU A 132 0.01 -2.20 -10.72
C GLU A 132 -0.54 -1.94 -9.32
N LEU A 133 -1.60 -1.16 -9.27
CA LEU A 133 -2.44 -0.96 -8.10
C LEU A 133 -3.89 -0.67 -8.53
N HIS A 134 -4.80 -0.74 -7.57
CA HIS A 134 -6.17 -0.24 -7.76
C HIS A 134 -6.36 1.01 -6.91
N VAL A 135 -6.93 2.04 -7.50
CA VAL A 135 -7.38 3.24 -6.81
C VAL A 135 -8.84 3.50 -7.15
N ASP A 136 -9.66 3.80 -6.13
CA ASP A 136 -11.06 4.15 -6.36
C ASP A 136 -11.13 5.43 -7.20
N SER A 137 -11.97 5.46 -8.25
CA SER A 137 -12.11 6.62 -9.15
C SER A 137 -12.52 7.90 -8.43
N ARG A 138 -13.14 7.79 -7.27
CA ARG A 138 -13.56 8.92 -6.42
C ARG A 138 -12.47 9.36 -5.43
N ASN A 139 -11.37 8.61 -5.32
CA ASN A 139 -10.23 8.96 -4.48
C ASN A 139 -9.29 9.92 -5.20
N ILE A 140 -9.73 11.17 -5.37
CA ILE A 140 -8.95 12.20 -6.08
C ILE A 140 -7.56 12.42 -5.46
N PRO A 141 -7.40 12.54 -4.12
CA PRO A 141 -6.07 12.66 -3.51
C PRO A 141 -5.18 11.46 -3.82
N GLY A 142 -5.74 10.25 -3.83
CA GLY A 142 -5.03 9.01 -4.19
C GLY A 142 -4.55 9.03 -5.63
N HIS A 143 -5.40 9.45 -6.59
CA HIS A 143 -5.02 9.61 -8.00
C HIS A 143 -3.84 10.58 -8.15
N HIS A 144 -3.89 11.75 -7.51
CA HIS A 144 -2.80 12.72 -7.55
C HIS A 144 -1.49 12.16 -6.95
N ALA A 145 -1.58 11.47 -5.82
CA ALA A 145 -0.42 10.87 -5.18
C ALA A 145 0.24 9.81 -6.08
N TRP A 146 -0.56 8.89 -6.64
CA TRP A 146 -0.05 7.84 -7.51
C TRP A 146 0.51 8.37 -8.83
N SER A 147 -0.13 9.38 -9.42
CA SER A 147 0.38 10.05 -10.64
C SER A 147 1.74 10.71 -10.40
N LYS A 148 1.94 11.38 -9.26
CA LYS A 148 3.24 11.95 -8.86
C LYS A 148 4.32 10.87 -8.65
N LEU A 149 3.92 9.66 -8.30
CA LEU A 149 4.80 8.51 -8.14
C LEU A 149 5.03 7.74 -9.46
N GLY A 150 4.53 8.25 -10.58
CA GLY A 150 4.79 7.72 -11.93
C GLY A 150 3.75 6.70 -12.42
N PHE A 151 2.68 6.45 -11.67
CA PHE A 151 1.61 5.59 -12.15
C PHE A 151 0.71 6.33 -13.14
N LYS A 152 0.27 5.58 -14.17
CA LYS A 152 -0.68 6.06 -15.18
C LYS A 152 -1.89 5.14 -15.20
N GLU A 153 -3.08 5.72 -15.36
CA GLU A 153 -4.29 4.93 -15.58
C GLU A 153 -4.21 4.21 -16.93
N TYR A 154 -4.53 2.92 -16.96
CA TYR A 154 -4.56 2.15 -18.20
C TYR A 154 -5.78 1.22 -18.30
N LEU A 155 -6.51 0.98 -17.20
CA LEU A 155 -7.69 0.11 -17.17
C LEU A 155 -8.78 0.72 -16.31
N LYS A 156 -10.03 0.66 -16.77
CA LYS A 156 -11.21 1.07 -16.00
C LYS A 156 -12.04 -0.16 -15.63
N ARG A 157 -12.42 -0.25 -14.36
CA ARG A 157 -13.37 -1.21 -13.84
C ARG A 157 -14.74 -0.56 -13.68
N MET A 158 -15.76 -1.21 -14.20
CA MET A 158 -17.13 -0.71 -14.14
C MET A 158 -18.01 -1.69 -13.37
N ARG A 159 -19.01 -1.18 -12.67
CA ARG A 159 -19.96 -1.97 -11.88
C ARG A 159 -21.38 -1.49 -12.16
N ARG A 160 -22.32 -2.44 -12.30
CA ARG A 160 -23.75 -2.19 -12.40
C ARG A 160 -24.49 -3.03 -11.37
N LYS A 161 -25.47 -2.46 -10.68
CA LYS A 161 -26.43 -3.23 -9.88
C LYS A 161 -27.42 -3.92 -10.82
N ILE A 162 -27.74 -5.19 -10.56
CA ILE A 162 -28.75 -5.98 -11.26
C ILE A 162 -29.93 -6.25 -10.35
#